data_dfc7199ff80e396cd1579de505ef30f7
#
_entry.id   dfc7199ff80e396cd1579de505ef30f7
#
_cell.length_a   1.000
_cell.length_b   1.000
_cell.length_c   1.000
_cell.angle_alpha   90.00
_cell.angle_beta   90.00
_cell.angle_gamma   90.00
#
_symmetry.space_group_name_H-M   'P 1'
#
loop_
_entity.id
_entity.type
_entity.pdbx_description
1 polymer ?
#
loop_
_entity_poly.entity_id
_entity_poly.type
_entity_poly.pdbx_seq_one_letter_code
_entity_poly.pdbx_strand_id
1 'polypeptide(L)'
;ADELDVPTIMRIGAARMTAGLDRMGRIDLAAHQEIFGPLPRVSAQQLIDMAEQVDLRGQGGAGFPFARKLQAVVDAVKRTDQPPIVVVNATEGEPGSFKDKMLMIRSPYLILSGAALVAEALEAEEIFVGVTGNELANRSIEAAIAAEPGLRALVRVFQQPDRFISGESGALVRGINGKKPIPPGRKTLAAEKGVGDLPTLLSNASTFAQGAVLAVLGPERFASVGVPEEPGTGLLSVSGSAKRPAVVECPTGVPLGAVLDICQAPAGDGVLIGGYHGMWLDAETAYQVPIGREGLASAGGTFGSGIVLPLGDGTCPLGEVSRIASYLAGESSGQCGPCKLGLPSIARAMASIVDGSGGIEALDVARRAAAAVNGRGACSHPDGTTRFVLSALEVFTEDLAAHVFHSTCGRPVRGMLPLPEGPEVAEAKQIMVDWARC
;
A
#
# COMPACT_ATOMS: atom_id res chain seq x y z
N ALA A 1 -13.00 18.09 16.79
CA ALA A 1 -12.36 16.86 16.46
C ALA A 1 -12.47 16.69 14.94
N ASP A 2 -11.66 16.83 14.24
CA ASP A 2 -10.31 16.73 13.82
C ASP A 2 -10.27 16.65 12.30
N GLU A 3 -10.20 17.85 11.68
CA GLU A 3 -9.97 18.02 10.24
C GLU A 3 -8.63 17.41 9.78
N LEU A 4 -7.85 16.83 10.70
CA LEU A 4 -6.50 16.33 10.45
C LEU A 4 -6.45 14.90 9.88
N ASP A 5 -7.55 14.13 9.94
CA ASP A 5 -7.57 12.74 9.46
C ASP A 5 -8.02 12.56 8.00
N VAL A 6 -8.42 13.64 7.32
CA VAL A 6 -8.81 13.59 5.91
C VAL A 6 -7.63 14.04 5.05
N PRO A 7 -7.04 13.15 4.22
CA PRO A 7 -5.92 13.52 3.39
C PRO A 7 -6.26 14.67 2.44
N THR A 8 -5.37 15.66 2.35
CA THR A 8 -5.44 16.69 1.31
C THR A 8 -5.32 16.06 -0.07
N ILE A 9 -6.09 16.53 -1.04
CA ILE A 9 -6.06 16.04 -2.42
C ILE A 9 -5.41 17.09 -3.30
N MET A 10 -4.47 16.65 -4.12
CA MET A 10 -3.85 17.45 -5.18
C MET A 10 -3.88 16.69 -6.50
N ARG A 11 -3.67 17.41 -7.60
CA ARG A 11 -3.71 16.84 -8.94
C ARG A 11 -2.67 17.47 -9.86
N ILE A 12 -2.19 16.64 -10.77
CA ILE A 12 -1.49 17.08 -11.97
C ILE A 12 -2.29 16.54 -13.15
N GLY A 13 -2.77 17.42 -14.02
CA GLY A 13 -3.57 17.03 -15.19
C GLY A 13 -5.02 16.63 -14.87
N ALA A 14 -5.54 15.66 -15.60
CA ALA A 14 -6.95 15.28 -15.56
C ALA A 14 -7.33 14.55 -14.27
N ALA A 15 -8.48 14.94 -13.71
CA ALA A 15 -9.11 14.20 -12.62
C ALA A 15 -9.81 12.95 -13.16
N ARG A 16 -9.53 11.80 -12.56
CA ARG A 16 -10.17 10.51 -12.84
C ARG A 16 -10.82 9.99 -11.55
N MET A 17 -10.03 9.45 -10.64
CA MET A 17 -10.52 8.98 -9.34
C MET A 17 -10.85 10.11 -8.37
N THR A 18 -10.25 11.27 -8.54
CA THR A 18 -10.51 12.47 -7.73
C THR A 18 -11.52 13.44 -8.35
N ALA A 19 -12.24 13.02 -9.41
CA ALA A 19 -13.24 13.85 -10.07
C ALA A 19 -14.32 14.31 -9.06
N GLY A 20 -14.63 15.62 -9.09
CA GLY A 20 -15.60 16.25 -8.19
C GLY A 20 -15.07 16.62 -6.80
N LEU A 21 -13.92 16.10 -6.37
CA LEU A 21 -13.38 16.34 -5.04
C LEU A 21 -12.76 17.75 -4.83
N ASP A 22 -12.66 18.52 -5.88
CA ASP A 22 -12.35 19.95 -5.83
C ASP A 22 -13.53 20.82 -5.38
N ARG A 23 -14.76 20.31 -5.47
CA ARG A 23 -16.00 21.02 -5.15
C ARG A 23 -16.70 20.47 -3.92
N MET A 24 -16.48 19.18 -3.61
CA MET A 24 -17.19 18.46 -2.55
C MET A 24 -16.22 17.78 -1.60
N GLY A 25 -16.48 17.86 -0.31
CA GLY A 25 -15.71 17.15 0.70
C GLY A 25 -15.86 15.62 0.59
N ARG A 26 -17.05 15.15 0.22
CA ARG A 26 -17.39 13.74 -0.01
C ARG A 26 -18.38 13.64 -1.16
N ILE A 27 -18.16 12.69 -2.06
CA ILE A 27 -19.06 12.38 -3.17
C ILE A 27 -20.15 11.44 -2.64
N ASP A 28 -21.39 11.93 -2.57
CA ASP A 28 -22.56 11.11 -2.27
C ASP A 28 -23.06 10.36 -3.53
N LEU A 29 -24.13 9.58 -3.38
CA LEU A 29 -24.64 8.77 -4.49
C LEU A 29 -25.10 9.62 -5.68
N ALA A 30 -25.79 10.74 -5.43
CA ALA A 30 -26.30 11.60 -6.48
C ALA A 30 -25.14 12.26 -7.24
N ALA A 31 -24.16 12.82 -6.54
CA ALA A 31 -22.97 13.39 -7.12
C ALA A 31 -22.13 12.33 -7.87
N HIS A 32 -22.03 11.11 -7.34
CA HIS A 32 -21.35 10.02 -8.04
C HIS A 32 -22.03 9.71 -9.39
N GLN A 33 -23.34 9.61 -9.40
CA GLN A 33 -24.13 9.37 -10.64
C GLN A 33 -24.00 10.53 -11.63
N GLU A 34 -23.93 11.77 -11.15
CA GLU A 34 -23.73 12.95 -12.01
C GLU A 34 -22.32 12.97 -12.63
N ILE A 35 -21.29 12.67 -11.84
CA ILE A 35 -19.87 12.75 -12.27
C ILE A 35 -19.49 11.59 -13.18
N PHE A 36 -19.83 10.37 -12.80
CA PHE A 36 -19.39 9.16 -13.48
C PHE A 36 -20.45 8.56 -14.41
N GLY A 37 -21.73 8.91 -14.20
CA GLY A 37 -22.85 8.31 -14.93
C GLY A 37 -23.14 6.86 -14.50
N PRO A 38 -24.04 6.18 -15.21
CA PRO A 38 -24.33 4.78 -14.97
C PRO A 38 -23.17 3.89 -15.44
N LEU A 39 -22.84 2.88 -14.67
CA LEU A 39 -21.89 1.86 -15.11
C LEU A 39 -22.51 1.02 -16.26
N PRO A 40 -21.73 0.71 -17.31
CA PRO A 40 -22.17 -0.18 -18.34
C PRO A 40 -22.28 -1.60 -17.78
N ARG A 41 -23.23 -2.37 -18.31
CA ARG A 41 -23.23 -3.82 -18.10
C ARG A 41 -22.22 -4.47 -19.02
N VAL A 42 -21.29 -5.20 -18.44
CA VAL A 42 -20.23 -5.88 -19.18
C VAL A 42 -20.15 -7.34 -18.75
N SER A 43 -19.85 -8.21 -19.70
CA SER A 43 -19.54 -9.61 -19.37
C SER A 43 -18.12 -9.72 -18.79
N ALA A 44 -17.82 -10.83 -18.16
CA ALA A 44 -16.45 -11.11 -17.67
C ALA A 44 -15.40 -10.99 -18.79
N GLN A 45 -15.70 -11.49 -19.98
CA GLN A 45 -14.77 -11.38 -21.12
C GLN A 45 -14.57 -9.94 -21.56
N GLN A 46 -15.62 -9.14 -21.67
CA GLN A 46 -15.49 -7.73 -22.02
C GLN A 46 -14.65 -6.96 -20.98
N LEU A 47 -14.85 -7.26 -19.69
CA LEU A 47 -14.07 -6.62 -18.62
C LEU A 47 -12.58 -7.04 -18.69
N ILE A 48 -12.30 -8.31 -18.98
CA ILE A 48 -10.94 -8.83 -19.21
C ILE A 48 -10.31 -8.10 -20.39
N ASP A 49 -11.00 -8.03 -21.54
CA ASP A 49 -10.49 -7.39 -22.74
C ASP A 49 -10.21 -5.89 -22.52
N MET A 50 -11.09 -5.18 -21.83
CA MET A 50 -10.87 -3.77 -21.46
C MET A 50 -9.65 -3.59 -20.55
N ALA A 51 -9.50 -4.46 -19.55
CA ALA A 51 -8.38 -4.40 -18.62
C ALA A 51 -7.05 -4.75 -19.31
N GLU A 52 -7.04 -5.66 -20.28
CA GLU A 52 -5.87 -6.00 -21.09
C GLU A 52 -5.45 -4.84 -22.00
N GLN A 53 -6.40 -4.20 -22.68
CA GLN A 53 -6.14 -3.09 -23.60
C GLN A 53 -5.38 -1.92 -22.95
N VAL A 54 -5.60 -1.69 -21.65
CA VAL A 54 -4.95 -0.61 -20.89
C VAL A 54 -3.91 -1.12 -19.89
N ASP A 55 -3.59 -2.41 -19.94
CA ASP A 55 -2.72 -3.08 -18.96
C ASP A 55 -3.06 -2.71 -17.50
N LEU A 56 -4.35 -2.75 -17.14
CA LEU A 56 -4.78 -2.39 -15.79
C LEU A 56 -4.11 -3.29 -14.75
N ARG A 57 -3.36 -2.67 -13.85
CA ARG A 57 -2.59 -3.36 -12.80
C ARG A 57 -3.16 -3.13 -11.42
N GLY A 58 -2.95 -4.11 -10.53
CA GLY A 58 -3.29 -4.00 -9.13
C GLY A 58 -2.51 -2.89 -8.43
N GLN A 59 -3.21 -2.05 -7.67
CA GLN A 59 -2.66 -0.86 -6.99
C GLN A 59 -2.21 -1.12 -5.54
N GLY A 60 -2.23 -2.38 -5.10
CA GLY A 60 -1.87 -2.78 -3.73
C GLY A 60 -0.39 -3.16 -3.51
N GLY A 61 0.50 -2.81 -4.43
CA GLY A 61 1.95 -3.00 -4.29
C GLY A 61 2.56 -3.99 -5.27
N ALA A 62 1.93 -5.13 -5.54
CA ALA A 62 2.50 -6.18 -6.40
C ALA A 62 2.35 -5.91 -7.91
N GLY A 63 1.52 -4.95 -8.33
CA GLY A 63 1.33 -4.61 -9.74
C GLY A 63 0.83 -5.76 -10.62
N PHE A 64 0.14 -6.75 -10.05
CA PHE A 64 -0.30 -7.93 -10.81
C PHE A 64 -1.39 -7.55 -11.84
N PRO A 65 -1.35 -8.07 -13.09
CA PRO A 65 -2.33 -7.75 -14.12
C PRO A 65 -3.75 -8.11 -13.67
N PHE A 66 -4.66 -7.13 -13.71
CA PHE A 66 -6.03 -7.33 -13.24
C PHE A 66 -6.80 -8.29 -14.15
N ALA A 67 -6.60 -8.21 -15.46
CA ALA A 67 -7.17 -9.13 -16.43
C ALA A 67 -6.82 -10.60 -16.13
N ARG A 68 -5.56 -10.88 -15.75
CA ARG A 68 -5.15 -12.24 -15.37
C ARG A 68 -5.81 -12.73 -14.09
N LYS A 69 -6.09 -11.84 -13.13
CA LYS A 69 -6.86 -12.21 -11.93
C LYS A 69 -8.30 -12.58 -12.29
N LEU A 70 -8.94 -11.78 -13.13
CA LEU A 70 -10.29 -12.04 -13.63
C LEU A 70 -10.35 -13.38 -14.35
N GLN A 71 -9.42 -13.60 -15.30
CA GLN A 71 -9.35 -14.85 -16.06
C GLN A 71 -9.16 -16.07 -15.15
N ALA A 72 -8.28 -15.99 -14.17
CA ALA A 72 -8.03 -17.08 -13.23
C ALA A 72 -9.28 -17.45 -12.42
N VAL A 73 -10.11 -16.47 -12.04
CA VAL A 73 -11.38 -16.72 -11.35
C VAL A 73 -12.39 -17.34 -12.31
N VAL A 74 -12.53 -16.81 -13.53
CA VAL A 74 -13.42 -17.40 -14.58
C VAL A 74 -13.07 -18.86 -14.85
N ASP A 75 -11.77 -19.18 -14.97
CA ASP A 75 -11.31 -20.54 -15.19
C ASP A 75 -11.57 -21.45 -13.99
N ALA A 76 -11.41 -20.92 -12.77
CA ALA A 76 -11.72 -21.67 -11.56
C ALA A 76 -13.21 -21.96 -11.42
N VAL A 77 -14.09 -20.98 -11.71
CA VAL A 77 -15.55 -21.15 -11.74
C VAL A 77 -15.95 -22.24 -12.75
N LYS A 78 -15.44 -22.18 -13.99
CA LYS A 78 -15.71 -23.20 -15.01
C LYS A 78 -15.27 -24.60 -14.60
N ARG A 79 -14.16 -24.70 -13.86
CA ARG A 79 -13.61 -26.00 -13.43
C ARG A 79 -14.36 -26.60 -12.25
N THR A 80 -14.81 -25.75 -11.30
CA THR A 80 -15.38 -26.19 -10.04
C THR A 80 -16.89 -26.14 -9.98
N ASP A 81 -17.54 -25.43 -10.90
CA ASP A 81 -18.97 -25.13 -10.88
C ASP A 81 -19.42 -24.47 -9.57
N GLN A 82 -18.52 -23.65 -8.97
CA GLN A 82 -18.79 -22.93 -7.73
C GLN A 82 -18.92 -21.44 -7.97
N PRO A 83 -19.84 -20.74 -7.27
CA PRO A 83 -19.99 -19.29 -7.41
C PRO A 83 -18.74 -18.58 -6.91
N PRO A 84 -18.32 -17.50 -7.57
CA PRO A 84 -17.18 -16.73 -7.11
C PRO A 84 -17.54 -15.73 -5.99
N ILE A 85 -16.53 -15.31 -5.24
CA ILE A 85 -16.61 -14.23 -4.25
C ILE A 85 -15.73 -13.06 -4.73
N VAL A 86 -16.18 -11.83 -4.48
CA VAL A 86 -15.36 -10.62 -4.68
C VAL A 86 -14.87 -10.09 -3.34
N VAL A 87 -13.59 -9.77 -3.23
CA VAL A 87 -13.00 -9.18 -2.02
C VAL A 87 -12.27 -7.89 -2.38
N VAL A 88 -12.74 -6.79 -1.82
CA VAL A 88 -12.07 -5.48 -1.85
C VAL A 88 -11.11 -5.42 -0.68
N ASN A 89 -9.82 -5.36 -0.96
CA ASN A 89 -8.80 -5.13 0.06
C ASN A 89 -8.62 -3.61 0.25
N ALA A 90 -9.30 -3.08 1.26
CA ALA A 90 -9.16 -1.70 1.74
C ALA A 90 -8.43 -1.64 3.09
N THR A 91 -7.67 -2.68 3.43
CA THR A 91 -6.85 -2.75 4.64
C THR A 91 -5.54 -1.99 4.43
N GLU A 92 -5.55 -0.70 4.62
CA GLU A 92 -4.42 0.19 4.41
C GLU A 92 -3.65 0.41 5.73
N GLY A 93 -2.93 -0.66 6.18
CA GLY A 93 -2.19 -0.67 7.44
C GLY A 93 -0.77 -0.08 7.35
N GLU A 94 -0.32 0.38 6.18
CA GLU A 94 0.98 1.01 6.04
C GLU A 94 0.91 2.50 6.43
N PRO A 95 1.76 2.98 7.38
CA PRO A 95 1.62 4.33 7.95
C PRO A 95 1.71 5.48 6.96
N GLY A 96 2.50 5.31 5.89
CA GLY A 96 2.65 6.32 4.83
C GLY A 96 1.56 6.26 3.74
N SER A 97 0.59 5.34 3.81
CA SER A 97 -0.42 5.14 2.79
C SER A 97 -1.75 5.80 3.15
N PHE A 98 -2.29 6.60 2.23
CA PHE A 98 -3.53 7.34 2.44
C PHE A 98 -4.50 7.26 1.24
N LYS A 99 -4.11 6.64 0.13
CA LYS A 99 -4.89 6.66 -1.11
C LYS A 99 -6.22 5.92 -1.00
N ASP A 100 -6.22 4.74 -0.37
CA ASP A 100 -7.43 3.94 -0.19
C ASP A 100 -8.33 4.55 0.88
N LYS A 101 -7.76 5.03 2.00
CA LYS A 101 -8.49 5.80 3.02
C LYS A 101 -9.14 7.04 2.41
N MET A 102 -8.42 7.79 1.56
CA MET A 102 -8.97 8.94 0.85
C MET A 102 -10.18 8.55 -0.01
N LEU A 103 -10.07 7.49 -0.80
CA LEU A 103 -11.18 6.99 -1.62
C LEU A 103 -12.36 6.54 -0.75
N MET A 104 -12.10 5.79 0.32
CA MET A 104 -13.15 5.35 1.25
C MET A 104 -13.88 6.54 1.88
N ILE A 105 -13.15 7.56 2.32
CA ILE A 105 -13.71 8.75 2.98
C ILE A 105 -14.44 9.64 1.98
N ARG A 106 -13.80 9.95 0.84
CA ARG A 106 -14.21 11.02 -0.08
C ARG A 106 -15.02 10.52 -1.28
N SER A 107 -14.76 9.31 -1.79
CA SER A 107 -15.39 8.71 -2.99
C SER A 107 -15.76 7.24 -2.79
N PRO A 108 -16.52 6.88 -1.73
CA PRO A 108 -16.79 5.48 -1.41
C PRO A 108 -17.52 4.72 -2.52
N TYR A 109 -18.41 5.42 -3.25
CA TYR A 109 -19.16 4.80 -4.35
C TYR A 109 -18.27 4.40 -5.53
N LEU A 110 -17.13 5.05 -5.74
CA LEU A 110 -16.23 4.68 -6.82
C LEU A 110 -15.62 3.28 -6.59
N ILE A 111 -15.26 2.97 -5.34
CA ILE A 111 -14.80 1.63 -4.95
C ILE A 111 -15.96 0.63 -5.06
N LEU A 112 -17.10 0.95 -4.46
CA LEU A 112 -18.25 0.04 -4.38
C LEU A 112 -18.85 -0.25 -5.75
N SER A 113 -18.95 0.76 -6.63
CA SER A 113 -19.40 0.60 -8.00
C SER A 113 -18.46 -0.28 -8.81
N GLY A 114 -17.14 -0.11 -8.66
CA GLY A 114 -16.15 -0.97 -9.31
C GLY A 114 -16.23 -2.42 -8.82
N ALA A 115 -16.44 -2.62 -7.52
CA ALA A 115 -16.63 -3.95 -6.96
C ALA A 115 -17.95 -4.60 -7.44
N ALA A 116 -19.04 -3.82 -7.50
CA ALA A 116 -20.34 -4.29 -8.00
C ALA A 116 -20.29 -4.64 -9.49
N LEU A 117 -19.60 -3.82 -10.31
CA LEU A 117 -19.36 -4.12 -11.72
C LEU A 117 -18.66 -5.47 -11.91
N VAL A 118 -17.62 -5.71 -11.13
CA VAL A 118 -16.87 -6.97 -11.18
C VAL A 118 -17.72 -8.14 -10.69
N ALA A 119 -18.50 -7.95 -9.63
CA ALA A 119 -19.40 -8.97 -9.10
C ALA A 119 -20.48 -9.33 -10.12
N GLU A 120 -21.11 -8.35 -10.78
CA GLU A 120 -22.08 -8.59 -11.86
C GLU A 120 -21.44 -9.34 -13.03
N ALA A 121 -20.27 -8.92 -13.48
CA ALA A 121 -19.55 -9.55 -14.59
C ALA A 121 -19.16 -11.01 -14.31
N LEU A 122 -18.82 -11.33 -13.06
CA LEU A 122 -18.43 -12.67 -12.61
C LEU A 122 -19.62 -13.52 -12.10
N GLU A 123 -20.81 -12.93 -12.02
CA GLU A 123 -22.01 -13.54 -11.40
C GLU A 123 -21.76 -13.90 -9.92
N ALA A 124 -21.01 -13.05 -9.20
CA ALA A 124 -20.77 -13.20 -7.78
C ALA A 124 -21.94 -12.67 -6.95
N GLU A 125 -22.35 -13.43 -5.94
CA GLU A 125 -23.49 -13.08 -5.07
C GLU A 125 -23.08 -12.35 -3.80
N GLU A 126 -21.77 -12.22 -3.53
CA GLU A 126 -21.27 -11.61 -2.31
C GLU A 126 -19.95 -10.84 -2.55
N ILE A 127 -19.86 -9.66 -1.93
CA ILE A 127 -18.67 -8.83 -1.89
C ILE A 127 -18.27 -8.63 -0.43
N PHE A 128 -17.00 -8.92 -0.10
CA PHE A 128 -16.40 -8.51 1.16
C PHE A 128 -15.55 -7.27 0.96
N VAL A 129 -15.69 -6.29 1.85
CA VAL A 129 -14.80 -5.14 1.94
C VAL A 129 -13.99 -5.28 3.23
N GLY A 130 -12.72 -5.64 3.09
CA GLY A 130 -11.79 -5.71 4.21
C GLY A 130 -11.27 -4.32 4.58
N VAL A 131 -11.42 -3.92 5.84
CA VAL A 131 -11.01 -2.63 6.37
C VAL A 131 -10.14 -2.77 7.63
N THR A 132 -9.43 -1.72 8.02
CA THR A 132 -8.69 -1.61 9.28
C THR A 132 -9.32 -0.57 10.21
N GLY A 133 -8.62 -0.17 11.27
CA GLY A 133 -9.17 0.64 12.36
C GLY A 133 -9.49 2.11 12.06
N ASN A 134 -9.42 2.59 10.83
CA ASN A 134 -9.77 3.98 10.50
C ASN A 134 -11.28 4.21 10.57
N GLU A 135 -11.74 4.81 11.67
CA GLU A 135 -13.16 4.99 11.98
C GLU A 135 -13.90 5.86 10.94
N LEU A 136 -13.26 6.92 10.45
CA LEU A 136 -13.86 7.82 9.47
C LEU A 136 -14.07 7.13 8.12
N ALA A 137 -13.07 6.37 7.64
CA ALA A 137 -13.16 5.60 6.42
C ALA A 137 -14.23 4.50 6.53
N ASN A 138 -14.27 3.79 7.66
CA ASN A 138 -15.24 2.73 7.90
C ASN A 138 -16.67 3.28 7.93
N ARG A 139 -16.92 4.35 8.67
CA ARG A 139 -18.24 5.01 8.69
C ARG A 139 -18.68 5.50 7.32
N SER A 140 -17.76 6.03 6.51
CA SER A 140 -18.10 6.52 5.16
C SER A 140 -18.51 5.38 4.23
N ILE A 141 -17.80 4.26 4.25
CA ILE A 141 -18.13 3.06 3.45
C ILE A 141 -19.45 2.44 3.93
N GLU A 142 -19.63 2.26 5.23
CA GLU A 142 -20.86 1.70 5.80
C GLU A 142 -22.08 2.57 5.49
N ALA A 143 -21.95 3.89 5.58
CA ALA A 143 -23.00 4.82 5.21
C ALA A 143 -23.35 4.73 3.70
N ALA A 144 -22.36 4.55 2.83
CA ALA A 144 -22.59 4.38 1.39
C ALA A 144 -23.32 3.05 1.09
N ILE A 145 -22.93 1.97 1.75
CA ILE A 145 -23.60 0.66 1.62
C ILE A 145 -25.05 0.74 2.14
N ALA A 146 -25.26 1.38 3.28
CA ALA A 146 -26.59 1.51 3.88
C ALA A 146 -27.57 2.34 3.04
N ALA A 147 -27.06 3.34 2.30
CA ALA A 147 -27.85 4.24 1.47
C ALA A 147 -28.38 3.58 0.19
N GLU A 148 -27.77 2.52 -0.29
CA GLU A 148 -28.14 1.84 -1.54
C GLU A 148 -28.59 0.40 -1.27
N PRO A 149 -29.87 0.07 -1.54
CA PRO A 149 -30.41 -1.27 -1.26
C PRO A 149 -29.66 -2.40 -1.95
N GLY A 150 -29.20 -2.19 -3.19
CA GLY A 150 -28.42 -3.17 -3.96
C GLY A 150 -27.08 -3.49 -3.29
N LEU A 151 -26.36 -2.47 -2.87
CA LEU A 151 -25.09 -2.65 -2.15
C LEU A 151 -25.32 -3.31 -0.78
N ARG A 152 -26.36 -2.91 -0.06
CA ARG A 152 -26.70 -3.48 1.24
C ARG A 152 -26.99 -4.98 1.19
N ALA A 153 -27.61 -5.45 0.10
CA ALA A 153 -27.83 -6.87 -0.11
C ALA A 153 -26.56 -7.66 -0.42
N LEU A 154 -25.64 -7.04 -1.18
CA LEU A 154 -24.48 -7.68 -1.80
C LEU A 154 -23.20 -7.58 -0.93
N VAL A 155 -23.01 -6.48 -0.19
CA VAL A 155 -21.72 -6.13 0.46
C VAL A 155 -21.71 -6.45 1.95
N ARG A 156 -20.61 -7.04 2.40
CA ARG A 156 -20.30 -7.27 3.82
C ARG A 156 -18.96 -6.58 4.15
N VAL A 157 -18.93 -5.79 5.22
CA VAL A 157 -17.69 -5.19 5.74
C VAL A 157 -17.05 -6.16 6.73
N PHE A 158 -15.76 -6.39 6.57
CA PHE A 158 -14.96 -7.22 7.46
C PHE A 158 -13.80 -6.41 8.03
N GLN A 159 -13.71 -6.30 9.35
CA GLN A 159 -12.66 -5.55 10.02
C GLN A 159 -11.46 -6.45 10.34
N GLN A 160 -10.29 -6.09 9.80
CA GLN A 160 -9.00 -6.66 10.13
C GLN A 160 -8.34 -5.92 11.31
N PRO A 161 -7.47 -6.59 12.07
CA PRO A 161 -6.57 -5.89 13.00
C PRO A 161 -5.75 -4.82 12.27
N ASP A 162 -5.55 -3.69 12.93
CA ASP A 162 -4.74 -2.59 12.37
C ASP A 162 -3.24 -2.90 12.52
N ARG A 163 -2.69 -3.60 11.53
CA ARG A 163 -1.30 -4.00 11.45
C ARG A 163 -0.79 -3.89 10.03
N PHE A 164 0.50 -3.65 9.87
CA PHE A 164 1.16 -3.61 8.56
C PHE A 164 0.88 -4.88 7.73
N ILE A 165 0.97 -6.06 8.36
CA ILE A 165 0.78 -7.35 7.71
C ILE A 165 -0.68 -7.63 7.32
N SER A 166 -1.65 -6.88 7.84
CA SER A 166 -3.09 -7.06 7.52
C SER A 166 -3.41 -6.76 6.07
N GLY A 167 -2.58 -5.97 5.38
CA GLY A 167 -2.69 -5.69 3.94
C GLY A 167 -2.34 -6.87 3.03
N GLU A 168 -1.77 -7.95 3.57
CA GLU A 168 -1.44 -9.14 2.78
C GLU A 168 -2.72 -9.92 2.42
N SER A 169 -2.87 -10.25 1.13
CA SER A 169 -4.11 -10.85 0.59
C SER A 169 -4.51 -12.15 1.29
N GLY A 170 -3.55 -13.02 1.57
CA GLY A 170 -3.82 -14.28 2.26
C GLY A 170 -4.18 -14.09 3.73
N ALA A 171 -3.67 -13.04 4.38
CA ALA A 171 -4.05 -12.67 5.73
C ALA A 171 -5.52 -12.22 5.77
N LEU A 172 -5.96 -11.42 4.81
CA LEU A 172 -7.36 -10.98 4.69
C LEU A 172 -8.30 -12.15 4.45
N VAL A 173 -8.01 -13.03 3.49
CA VAL A 173 -8.82 -14.24 3.23
C VAL A 173 -8.91 -15.13 4.48
N ARG A 174 -7.81 -15.31 5.19
CA ARG A 174 -7.83 -16.09 6.46
C ARG A 174 -8.70 -15.44 7.53
N GLY A 175 -8.63 -14.11 7.65
CA GLY A 175 -9.47 -13.36 8.57
C GLY A 175 -10.96 -13.53 8.28
N ILE A 176 -11.38 -13.34 7.03
CA ILE A 176 -12.77 -13.54 6.60
C ILE A 176 -13.22 -14.98 6.87
N ASN A 177 -12.33 -15.97 6.69
CA ASN A 177 -12.61 -17.38 7.00
C ASN A 177 -12.55 -17.71 8.50
N GLY A 178 -12.54 -16.71 9.39
CA GLY A 178 -12.53 -16.91 10.84
C GLY A 178 -11.23 -17.47 11.41
N LYS A 179 -10.13 -17.43 10.65
CA LYS A 179 -8.80 -17.87 11.07
C LYS A 179 -7.95 -16.67 11.50
N LYS A 180 -6.84 -16.95 12.20
CA LYS A 180 -5.88 -15.88 12.55
C LYS A 180 -5.45 -15.13 11.28
N PRO A 181 -5.61 -13.78 11.22
CA PRO A 181 -5.37 -12.97 10.04
C PRO A 181 -3.87 -12.69 9.82
N ILE A 182 -3.15 -13.72 9.44
CA ILE A 182 -1.73 -13.68 9.11
C ILE A 182 -1.51 -14.39 7.77
N PRO A 183 -0.45 -14.05 7.01
CA PRO A 183 -0.16 -14.71 5.75
C PRO A 183 -0.10 -16.24 5.90
N PRO A 184 -0.68 -17.02 4.98
CA PRO A 184 -0.56 -18.45 5.02
C PRO A 184 0.90 -18.86 4.71
N GLY A 185 1.42 -19.88 5.40
CA GLY A 185 2.76 -20.41 5.13
C GLY A 185 2.87 -21.11 3.77
N ARG A 186 1.75 -21.43 3.15
CA ARG A 186 1.64 -22.00 1.80
C ARG A 186 0.83 -21.08 0.90
N LYS A 187 1.37 -20.75 -0.26
CA LYS A 187 0.67 -19.94 -1.25
C LYS A 187 -0.43 -20.79 -1.91
N THR A 188 -1.68 -20.46 -1.60
CA THR A 188 -2.85 -20.89 -2.36
C THR A 188 -3.40 -19.64 -3.05
N LEU A 189 -3.65 -19.69 -4.34
CA LEU A 189 -4.22 -18.57 -5.06
C LEU A 189 -5.67 -18.37 -4.62
N ALA A 190 -6.03 -17.16 -4.22
CA ALA A 190 -7.42 -16.83 -3.84
C ALA A 190 -8.39 -17.11 -5.01
N ALA A 191 -7.94 -16.92 -6.25
CA ALA A 191 -8.71 -17.27 -7.44
C ALA A 191 -9.16 -18.73 -7.49
N GLU A 192 -8.41 -19.64 -6.88
CA GLU A 192 -8.75 -21.06 -6.84
C GLU A 192 -9.45 -21.46 -5.54
N LYS A 193 -8.97 -20.94 -4.41
CA LYS A 193 -9.42 -21.30 -3.08
C LYS A 193 -9.26 -20.13 -2.11
N GLY A 194 -10.25 -19.27 -2.06
CA GLY A 194 -10.27 -18.04 -1.27
C GLY A 194 -11.26 -18.10 -0.09
N VAL A 195 -12.18 -17.17 -0.05
CA VAL A 195 -13.23 -17.08 0.98
C VAL A 195 -14.17 -18.26 0.88
N GLY A 196 -14.42 -18.94 1.99
CA GLY A 196 -15.26 -20.13 2.04
C GLY A 196 -14.75 -21.29 1.17
N ASP A 197 -13.46 -21.31 0.84
CA ASP A 197 -12.83 -22.21 -0.11
C ASP A 197 -13.36 -22.06 -1.57
N LEU A 198 -14.04 -20.94 -1.88
CA LEU A 198 -14.58 -20.63 -3.20
C LEU A 198 -13.59 -19.84 -4.07
N PRO A 199 -13.74 -19.87 -5.42
CA PRO A 199 -13.02 -18.98 -6.30
C PRO A 199 -13.21 -17.53 -5.85
N THR A 200 -12.13 -16.78 -5.63
CA THR A 200 -12.22 -15.43 -5.07
C THR A 200 -11.41 -14.44 -5.87
N LEU A 201 -12.07 -13.40 -6.42
CA LEU A 201 -11.38 -12.25 -6.95
C LEU A 201 -11.05 -11.29 -5.82
N LEU A 202 -9.77 -11.20 -5.47
CA LEU A 202 -9.28 -10.27 -4.46
C LEU A 202 -8.40 -9.21 -5.12
N SER A 203 -8.73 -7.92 -4.91
CA SER A 203 -7.90 -6.81 -5.33
C SER A 203 -7.97 -5.62 -4.37
N ASN A 204 -7.05 -4.68 -4.53
CA ASN A 204 -6.99 -3.47 -3.72
C ASN A 204 -8.15 -2.51 -4.06
N ALA A 205 -8.59 -1.69 -3.11
CA ALA A 205 -9.71 -0.76 -3.26
C ALA A 205 -9.53 0.20 -4.43
N SER A 206 -8.35 0.80 -4.60
CA SER A 206 -8.09 1.71 -5.73
C SER A 206 -8.04 0.99 -7.08
N THR A 207 -7.80 -0.33 -7.12
CA THR A 207 -7.92 -1.12 -8.37
C THR A 207 -9.38 -1.22 -8.82
N PHE A 208 -10.31 -1.43 -7.90
CA PHE A 208 -11.75 -1.41 -8.22
C PHE A 208 -12.21 -0.02 -8.66
N ALA A 209 -11.72 1.04 -8.00
CA ALA A 209 -11.98 2.42 -8.42
C ALA A 209 -11.49 2.70 -9.85
N GLN A 210 -10.29 2.26 -10.19
CA GLN A 210 -9.74 2.33 -11.56
C GLN A 210 -10.59 1.52 -12.55
N GLY A 211 -11.05 0.34 -12.15
CA GLY A 211 -11.95 -0.49 -12.95
C GLY A 211 -13.28 0.21 -13.27
N ALA A 212 -13.86 0.91 -12.30
CA ALA A 212 -15.06 1.72 -12.52
C ALA A 212 -14.79 2.87 -13.50
N VAL A 213 -13.68 3.60 -13.32
CA VAL A 213 -13.27 4.68 -14.25
C VAL A 213 -13.05 4.13 -15.67
N LEU A 214 -12.38 2.99 -15.80
CA LEU A 214 -12.17 2.33 -17.09
C LEU A 214 -13.49 1.95 -17.76
N ALA A 215 -14.42 1.37 -17.00
CA ALA A 215 -15.73 0.97 -17.55
C ALA A 215 -16.55 2.16 -18.04
N VAL A 216 -16.53 3.28 -17.30
CA VAL A 216 -17.26 4.51 -17.67
C VAL A 216 -16.64 5.21 -18.89
N LEU A 217 -15.32 5.29 -18.93
CA LEU A 217 -14.61 6.01 -19.99
C LEU A 217 -14.45 5.18 -21.28
N GLY A 218 -14.36 3.88 -21.13
CA GLY A 218 -13.86 2.98 -22.15
C GLY A 218 -12.32 3.06 -22.31
N PRO A 219 -11.70 2.03 -22.93
CA PRO A 219 -10.24 1.93 -23.03
C PRO A 219 -9.58 3.12 -23.72
N GLU A 220 -10.14 3.61 -24.81
CA GLU A 220 -9.57 4.74 -25.59
C GLU A 220 -9.48 6.03 -24.78
N ARG A 221 -10.56 6.42 -24.11
CA ARG A 221 -10.58 7.62 -23.27
C ARG A 221 -9.78 7.43 -21.98
N PHE A 222 -9.76 6.22 -21.43
CA PHE A 222 -8.90 5.91 -20.31
C PHE A 222 -7.44 6.10 -20.68
N ALA A 223 -7.03 5.61 -21.85
CA ALA A 223 -5.66 5.70 -22.36
C ALA A 223 -5.29 7.06 -22.96
N SER A 224 -6.21 8.06 -22.93
CA SER A 224 -5.91 9.40 -23.46
C SER A 224 -4.95 10.21 -22.59
N VAL A 225 -4.58 9.72 -21.42
CA VAL A 225 -3.58 10.30 -20.51
C VAL A 225 -2.64 9.20 -20.03
N GLY A 226 -1.47 9.62 -19.56
CA GLY A 226 -0.41 8.67 -19.18
C GLY A 226 0.49 8.29 -20.36
N VAL A 227 1.39 7.36 -20.12
CA VAL A 227 2.27 6.79 -21.17
C VAL A 227 1.60 5.59 -21.82
N PRO A 228 1.93 5.27 -23.09
CA PRO A 228 1.31 4.15 -23.83
C PRO A 228 1.46 2.80 -23.12
N GLU A 229 2.58 2.56 -22.47
CA GLU A 229 2.90 1.32 -21.77
C GLU A 229 2.18 1.18 -20.43
N GLU A 230 1.71 2.29 -19.85
CA GLU A 230 0.97 2.36 -18.60
C GLU A 230 -0.05 3.52 -18.64
N PRO A 231 -1.15 3.34 -19.40
CA PRO A 231 -2.14 4.40 -19.56
C PRO A 231 -2.88 4.75 -18.28
N GLY A 232 -3.39 5.97 -18.22
CA GLY A 232 -4.23 6.45 -17.12
C GLY A 232 -3.48 7.27 -16.09
N THR A 233 -4.09 7.37 -14.91
CA THR A 233 -3.57 8.10 -13.76
C THR A 233 -3.26 7.16 -12.60
N GLY A 234 -2.32 7.53 -11.74
CA GLY A 234 -2.04 6.89 -10.47
C GLY A 234 -2.39 7.79 -9.29
N LEU A 235 -2.62 7.19 -8.12
CA LEU A 235 -2.72 7.87 -6.84
C LEU A 235 -1.42 7.69 -6.06
N LEU A 236 -0.82 8.77 -5.63
CA LEU A 236 0.38 8.79 -4.80
C LEU A 236 0.05 9.35 -3.43
N SER A 237 0.49 8.66 -2.37
CA SER A 237 0.46 9.17 -1.00
C SER A 237 1.80 9.81 -0.70
N VAL A 238 1.82 11.13 -0.56
CA VAL A 238 3.04 11.92 -0.31
C VAL A 238 3.02 12.44 1.12
N SER A 239 4.06 12.12 1.90
CA SER A 239 4.26 12.62 3.27
C SER A 239 5.76 12.78 3.59
N GLY A 240 6.28 12.27 4.69
CA GLY A 240 7.69 12.48 5.05
C GLY A 240 8.00 13.94 5.31
N SER A 241 9.01 14.51 4.64
CA SER A 241 9.39 15.93 4.74
C SER A 241 8.47 16.91 4.02
N ALA A 242 7.38 16.42 3.41
CA ALA A 242 6.43 17.27 2.69
C ALA A 242 5.77 18.30 3.63
N LYS A 243 5.83 19.58 3.28
CA LYS A 243 5.12 20.64 4.00
C LYS A 243 3.61 20.60 3.74
N ARG A 244 3.21 19.99 2.65
CA ARG A 244 1.82 19.79 2.24
C ARG A 244 1.58 18.32 1.92
N PRO A 245 1.49 17.44 2.94
CA PRO A 245 1.16 16.03 2.74
C PRO A 245 -0.17 15.90 1.98
N ALA A 246 -0.22 15.01 0.99
CA ALA A 246 -1.40 14.88 0.14
C ALA A 246 -1.50 13.50 -0.52
N VAL A 247 -2.71 13.16 -0.95
CA VAL A 247 -2.91 12.18 -2.02
C VAL A 247 -2.92 12.93 -3.35
N VAL A 248 -2.00 12.59 -4.23
CA VAL A 248 -1.82 13.24 -5.53
C VAL A 248 -2.29 12.31 -6.64
N GLU A 249 -3.26 12.75 -7.43
CA GLU A 249 -3.59 12.07 -8.69
C GLU A 249 -2.79 12.70 -9.83
N CYS A 250 -2.06 11.89 -10.57
CA CYS A 250 -1.31 12.34 -11.74
C CYS A 250 -1.25 11.27 -12.83
N PRO A 251 -1.11 11.66 -14.11
CA PRO A 251 -0.84 10.73 -15.20
C PRO A 251 0.50 10.01 -14.98
N THR A 252 0.60 8.78 -15.44
CA THR A 252 1.88 8.11 -15.56
C THR A 252 2.80 8.86 -16.54
N GLY A 253 4.11 8.75 -16.37
CA GLY A 253 5.10 9.48 -17.16
C GLY A 253 5.42 10.90 -16.66
N VAL A 254 4.65 11.46 -15.73
CA VAL A 254 4.98 12.73 -15.07
C VAL A 254 6.26 12.54 -14.24
N PRO A 255 7.24 13.45 -14.31
CA PRO A 255 8.41 13.39 -13.43
C PRO A 255 8.00 13.46 -11.96
N LEU A 256 8.58 12.60 -11.11
CA LEU A 256 8.27 12.60 -9.67
C LEU A 256 8.58 13.96 -9.03
N GLY A 257 9.56 14.70 -9.53
CA GLY A 257 9.87 16.07 -9.09
C GLY A 257 8.66 17.00 -9.13
N ALA A 258 7.80 16.89 -10.15
CA ALA A 258 6.59 17.71 -10.22
C ALA A 258 5.60 17.43 -9.07
N VAL A 259 5.52 16.16 -8.62
CA VAL A 259 4.71 15.77 -7.47
C VAL A 259 5.34 16.28 -6.17
N LEU A 260 6.65 16.18 -6.03
CA LEU A 260 7.38 16.72 -4.88
C LEU A 260 7.20 18.24 -4.78
N ASP A 261 7.26 18.95 -5.90
CA ASP A 261 7.11 20.41 -5.95
C ASP A 261 5.73 20.88 -5.49
N ILE A 262 4.64 20.30 -5.99
CA ILE A 262 3.29 20.69 -5.55
C ILE A 262 3.02 20.38 -4.08
N CYS A 263 3.65 19.34 -3.53
CA CYS A 263 3.60 18.97 -2.13
C CYS A 263 4.58 19.78 -1.26
N GLN A 264 5.39 20.67 -1.84
CA GLN A 264 6.48 21.38 -1.18
C GLN A 264 7.35 20.41 -0.36
N ALA A 265 7.76 19.33 -1.00
CA ALA A 265 8.42 18.17 -0.41
C ALA A 265 9.85 18.07 -0.93
N PRO A 266 10.81 18.77 -0.30
CA PRO A 266 12.22 18.68 -0.71
C PRO A 266 12.69 17.23 -0.58
N ALA A 267 13.35 16.72 -1.61
CA ALA A 267 13.92 15.37 -1.61
C ALA A 267 14.99 15.23 -0.53
N GLY A 268 15.81 16.30 -0.34
CA GLY A 268 16.89 16.31 0.63
C GLY A 268 17.92 15.22 0.31
N ASP A 269 18.18 14.34 1.28
CA ASP A 269 19.14 13.24 1.11
C ASP A 269 18.63 12.10 0.22
N GLY A 270 17.30 11.94 0.08
CA GLY A 270 16.72 10.91 -0.75
C GLY A 270 15.21 10.78 -0.57
N VAL A 271 14.61 9.96 -1.42
CA VAL A 271 13.16 9.71 -1.44
C VAL A 271 12.89 8.20 -1.40
N LEU A 272 12.09 7.76 -0.46
CA LEU A 272 11.58 6.39 -0.44
C LEU A 272 10.36 6.27 -1.34
N ILE A 273 10.41 5.34 -2.29
CA ILE A 273 9.34 5.08 -3.25
C ILE A 273 8.77 3.69 -3.04
N GLY A 274 7.44 3.56 -3.09
CA GLY A 274 6.73 2.29 -2.98
C GLY A 274 6.48 1.82 -1.55
N GLY A 275 6.72 2.69 -0.58
CA GLY A 275 6.49 2.43 0.85
C GLY A 275 7.62 1.67 1.53
N TYR A 276 7.33 1.12 2.72
CA TYR A 276 8.35 0.43 3.55
C TYR A 276 8.80 -0.93 2.99
N HIS A 277 8.17 -1.41 1.94
CA HIS A 277 8.67 -2.51 1.11
C HIS A 277 9.24 -2.02 -0.24
N GLY A 278 9.40 -0.72 -0.39
CA GLY A 278 9.94 -0.06 -1.57
C GLY A 278 11.45 0.07 -1.56
N MET A 279 11.94 1.10 -2.24
CA MET A 279 13.36 1.39 -2.39
C MET A 279 13.66 2.87 -2.25
N TRP A 280 14.86 3.18 -1.78
CA TRP A 280 15.39 4.52 -1.74
C TRP A 280 15.97 4.91 -3.11
N LEU A 281 15.69 6.14 -3.51
CA LEU A 281 16.34 6.82 -4.63
C LEU A 281 17.08 8.04 -4.09
N ASP A 282 18.26 8.33 -4.64
CA ASP A 282 18.90 9.61 -4.39
C ASP A 282 18.05 10.77 -4.90
N ALA A 283 18.31 11.99 -4.38
CA ALA A 283 17.46 13.14 -4.67
C ALA A 283 17.41 13.51 -6.15
N GLU A 284 18.52 13.42 -6.87
CA GLU A 284 18.60 13.77 -8.30
C GLU A 284 17.80 12.79 -9.13
N THR A 285 18.03 11.49 -8.93
CA THR A 285 17.28 10.42 -9.60
C THR A 285 15.79 10.54 -9.30
N ALA A 286 15.41 10.75 -8.04
CA ALA A 286 14.00 10.89 -7.64
C ALA A 286 13.31 12.07 -8.33
N TYR A 287 13.99 13.17 -8.54
CA TYR A 287 13.41 14.35 -9.20
C TYR A 287 13.11 14.12 -10.69
N GLN A 288 13.92 13.32 -11.36
CA GLN A 288 13.85 13.12 -12.81
C GLN A 288 13.03 11.91 -13.22
N VAL A 289 12.91 10.91 -12.33
CA VAL A 289 12.29 9.63 -12.68
C VAL A 289 10.82 9.80 -13.05
N PRO A 290 10.36 9.25 -14.19
CA PRO A 290 8.96 9.25 -14.56
C PRO A 290 8.15 8.36 -13.62
N ILE A 291 6.99 8.86 -13.18
CA ILE A 291 6.03 8.06 -12.40
C ILE A 291 5.46 6.96 -13.31
N GLY A 292 5.49 5.75 -12.82
CA GLY A 292 5.07 4.54 -13.52
C GLY A 292 5.99 3.37 -13.17
N ARG A 293 5.56 2.17 -13.47
CA ARG A 293 6.32 0.95 -13.12
C ARG A 293 7.66 0.89 -13.86
N GLU A 294 7.63 1.10 -15.17
CA GLU A 294 8.85 1.03 -15.98
C GLU A 294 9.82 2.17 -15.67
N GLY A 295 9.30 3.40 -15.54
CA GLY A 295 10.09 4.56 -15.18
C GLY A 295 10.82 4.36 -13.84
N LEU A 296 10.10 3.97 -12.81
CA LEU A 296 10.69 3.72 -11.49
C LEU A 296 11.62 2.50 -11.49
N ALA A 297 11.27 1.42 -12.20
CA ALA A 297 12.11 0.22 -12.29
C ALA A 297 13.45 0.52 -12.99
N SER A 298 13.48 1.38 -14.00
CA SER A 298 14.72 1.79 -14.67
C SER A 298 15.69 2.51 -13.75
N ALA A 299 15.17 3.19 -12.71
CA ALA A 299 15.95 3.86 -11.67
C ALA A 299 16.19 2.97 -10.43
N GLY A 300 15.87 1.67 -10.50
CA GLY A 300 15.98 0.75 -9.37
C GLY A 300 14.85 0.88 -8.33
N GLY A 301 13.87 1.73 -8.58
CA GLY A 301 12.71 1.92 -7.70
C GLY A 301 11.55 0.97 -7.99
N THR A 302 10.48 1.12 -7.26
CA THR A 302 9.22 0.40 -7.48
C THR A 302 8.03 1.32 -7.18
N PHE A 303 7.00 1.26 -8.02
CA PHE A 303 5.77 2.01 -7.75
C PHE A 303 5.10 1.53 -6.45
N GLY A 304 5.14 0.24 -6.18
CA GLY A 304 4.57 -0.36 -4.98
C GLY A 304 3.10 0.03 -4.79
N SER A 305 2.77 0.50 -3.59
CA SER A 305 1.43 1.01 -3.23
C SER A 305 1.25 2.52 -3.51
N GLY A 306 2.17 3.14 -4.26
CA GLY A 306 2.10 4.57 -4.59
C GLY A 306 2.50 5.50 -3.43
N ILE A 307 3.33 5.04 -2.52
CA ILE A 307 3.84 5.84 -1.40
C ILE A 307 5.11 6.55 -1.79
N VAL A 308 5.20 7.84 -1.47
CA VAL A 308 6.35 8.72 -1.72
C VAL A 308 6.73 9.41 -0.42
N LEU A 309 7.90 9.10 0.12
CA LEU A 309 8.39 9.64 1.38
C LEU A 309 9.75 10.33 1.18
N PRO A 310 9.78 11.62 0.81
CA PRO A 310 11.00 12.41 0.83
C PRO A 310 11.49 12.56 2.26
N LEU A 311 12.81 12.46 2.44
CA LEU A 311 13.41 12.50 3.77
C LEU A 311 13.74 13.92 4.24
N GLY A 312 14.03 14.83 3.30
CA GLY A 312 14.61 16.13 3.62
C GLY A 312 16.07 16.00 4.05
N ASP A 313 16.64 17.10 4.53
CA ASP A 313 18.05 17.20 4.89
C ASP A 313 18.31 17.39 6.39
N GLY A 314 17.25 17.47 7.18
CA GLY A 314 17.32 17.82 8.61
C GLY A 314 17.39 16.64 9.57
N THR A 315 17.42 15.40 9.11
CA THR A 315 17.39 14.18 9.93
C THR A 315 18.53 13.23 9.57
N CYS A 316 18.90 12.34 10.50
CA CYS A 316 19.81 11.24 10.20
C CYS A 316 19.11 10.18 9.37
N PRO A 317 19.50 9.93 8.09
CA PRO A 317 18.81 8.97 7.23
C PRO A 317 18.86 7.55 7.79
N LEU A 318 20.02 7.10 8.27
CA LEU A 318 20.16 5.75 8.82
C LEU A 318 19.40 5.58 10.13
N GLY A 319 19.25 6.65 10.91
CA GLY A 319 18.42 6.65 12.11
C GLY A 319 16.93 6.47 11.77
N GLU A 320 16.45 7.14 10.73
CA GLU A 320 15.08 6.92 10.21
C GLU A 320 14.89 5.49 9.70
N VAL A 321 15.86 4.97 8.94
CA VAL A 321 15.84 3.59 8.45
C VAL A 321 15.83 2.57 9.59
N SER A 322 16.63 2.80 10.64
CA SER A 322 16.68 1.93 11.82
C SER A 322 15.35 1.87 12.57
N ARG A 323 14.66 3.02 12.70
CA ARG A 323 13.31 3.07 13.31
C ARG A 323 12.32 2.21 12.53
N ILE A 324 12.31 2.37 11.23
CA ILE A 324 11.38 1.61 10.36
C ILE A 324 11.76 0.13 10.31
N ALA A 325 13.04 -0.23 10.26
CA ALA A 325 13.47 -1.62 10.31
C ALA A 325 13.01 -2.31 11.61
N SER A 326 13.07 -1.60 12.74
CA SER A 326 12.57 -2.09 14.03
C SER A 326 11.04 -2.26 14.02
N TYR A 327 10.31 -1.31 13.46
CA TYR A 327 8.86 -1.39 13.27
C TYR A 327 8.48 -2.60 12.41
N LEU A 328 9.10 -2.77 11.25
CA LEU A 328 8.81 -3.88 10.34
C LEU A 328 9.14 -5.25 10.97
N ALA A 329 10.19 -5.34 11.77
CA ALA A 329 10.49 -6.56 12.53
C ALA A 329 9.38 -6.90 13.53
N GLY A 330 8.83 -5.88 14.22
CA GLY A 330 7.70 -6.02 15.15
C GLY A 330 6.38 -6.35 14.46
N GLU A 331 6.15 -5.81 13.27
CA GLU A 331 4.93 -6.02 12.49
C GLU A 331 4.90 -7.34 11.72
N SER A 332 5.93 -8.15 11.82
CA SER A 332 5.97 -9.48 11.20
C SER A 332 4.96 -10.45 11.82
N SER A 333 4.55 -11.46 11.06
CA SER A 333 3.70 -12.54 11.58
C SER A 333 4.43 -13.48 12.55
N GLY A 334 5.76 -13.44 12.58
CA GLY A 334 6.61 -14.26 13.46
C GLY A 334 6.59 -15.78 13.19
N GLN A 335 6.01 -16.22 12.07
CA GLN A 335 5.79 -17.66 11.82
C GLN A 335 6.88 -18.35 10.99
N CYS A 336 7.77 -17.63 10.34
CA CYS A 336 8.90 -18.20 9.59
C CYS A 336 10.23 -17.70 10.13
N GLY A 337 11.31 -18.42 9.82
CA GLY A 337 12.68 -18.07 10.26
C GLY A 337 13.10 -16.65 9.91
N PRO A 338 12.90 -16.18 8.67
CA PRO A 338 13.14 -14.80 8.27
C PRO A 338 12.49 -13.77 9.20
N CYS A 339 11.20 -13.90 9.49
CA CYS A 339 10.49 -12.99 10.40
C CYS A 339 10.94 -13.13 11.85
N LYS A 340 11.13 -14.37 12.35
CA LYS A 340 11.41 -14.60 13.78
C LYS A 340 12.85 -14.28 14.19
N LEU A 341 13.80 -14.51 13.30
CA LEU A 341 15.23 -14.37 13.57
C LEU A 341 15.90 -13.32 12.70
N GLY A 342 15.59 -13.31 11.40
CA GLY A 342 16.28 -12.48 10.43
C GLY A 342 15.97 -10.99 10.56
N LEU A 343 14.69 -10.59 10.53
CA LEU A 343 14.31 -9.19 10.66
C LEU A 343 14.76 -8.56 11.98
N PRO A 344 14.59 -9.20 13.15
CA PRO A 344 15.16 -8.68 14.40
C PRO A 344 16.69 -8.56 14.38
N SER A 345 17.39 -9.44 13.65
CA SER A 345 18.85 -9.34 13.50
C SER A 345 19.24 -8.12 12.66
N ILE A 346 18.53 -7.88 11.54
CA ILE A 346 18.74 -6.69 10.71
C ILE A 346 18.45 -5.41 11.52
N ALA A 347 17.33 -5.37 12.25
CA ALA A 347 16.94 -4.22 13.05
C ALA A 347 17.99 -3.87 14.13
N ARG A 348 18.48 -4.88 14.87
CA ARG A 348 19.55 -4.67 15.85
C ARG A 348 20.85 -4.21 15.24
N ALA A 349 21.24 -4.77 14.08
CA ALA A 349 22.44 -4.36 13.39
C ALA A 349 22.35 -2.89 12.94
N MET A 350 21.19 -2.48 12.39
CA MET A 350 20.94 -1.08 12.02
C MET A 350 21.01 -0.14 13.25
N ALA A 351 20.43 -0.55 14.37
CA ALA A 351 20.53 0.21 15.61
C ALA A 351 21.99 0.38 16.08
N SER A 352 22.78 -0.71 16.03
CA SER A 352 24.21 -0.66 16.40
C SER A 352 25.08 0.16 15.45
N ILE A 353 24.70 0.28 14.17
CA ILE A 353 25.34 1.22 13.24
C ILE A 353 25.02 2.66 13.67
N VAL A 354 23.76 2.95 13.95
CA VAL A 354 23.28 4.30 14.24
C VAL A 354 23.82 4.84 15.58
N ASP A 355 23.86 4.01 16.61
CA ASP A 355 24.40 4.38 17.94
C ASP A 355 25.93 4.33 18.03
N GLY A 356 26.60 3.90 16.95
CA GLY A 356 28.06 3.85 16.86
C GLY A 356 28.71 2.68 17.63
N SER A 357 27.92 1.77 18.22
CA SER A 357 28.46 0.67 19.01
C SER A 357 28.99 -0.50 18.17
N GLY A 358 28.54 -0.64 16.91
CA GLY A 358 28.80 -1.83 16.11
C GLY A 358 29.76 -1.66 14.92
N GLY A 359 30.01 -0.43 14.46
CA GLY A 359 30.94 -0.14 13.38
C GLY A 359 30.77 -1.03 12.15
N ILE A 360 31.89 -1.48 11.57
CA ILE A 360 31.92 -2.34 10.37
C ILE A 360 31.33 -3.74 10.63
N GLU A 361 31.44 -4.23 11.86
CA GLU A 361 30.90 -5.57 12.21
C GLU A 361 29.37 -5.56 12.16
N ALA A 362 28.71 -4.51 12.61
CA ALA A 362 27.26 -4.37 12.52
C ALA A 362 26.81 -4.27 11.04
N LEU A 363 27.56 -3.58 10.19
CA LEU A 363 27.27 -3.53 8.76
C LEU A 363 27.36 -4.92 8.12
N ASP A 364 28.38 -5.69 8.47
CA ASP A 364 28.51 -7.07 7.99
C ASP A 364 27.38 -7.97 8.48
N VAL A 365 26.94 -7.80 9.73
CA VAL A 365 25.76 -8.53 10.26
C VAL A 365 24.51 -8.15 9.50
N ALA A 366 24.26 -6.85 9.25
CA ALA A 366 23.08 -6.39 8.49
C ALA A 366 23.04 -7.02 7.10
N ARG A 367 24.15 -6.98 6.35
CA ARG A 367 24.25 -7.54 5.00
C ARG A 367 24.08 -9.07 4.96
N ARG A 368 24.75 -9.79 5.87
CA ARG A 368 24.62 -11.26 5.97
C ARG A 368 23.20 -11.68 6.37
N ALA A 369 22.59 -10.99 7.33
CA ALA A 369 21.22 -11.28 7.75
C ALA A 369 20.24 -11.01 6.60
N ALA A 370 20.40 -9.90 5.87
CA ALA A 370 19.59 -9.58 4.70
C ALA A 370 19.70 -10.67 3.61
N ALA A 371 20.92 -11.11 3.30
CA ALA A 371 21.15 -12.19 2.33
C ALA A 371 20.53 -13.53 2.80
N ALA A 372 20.56 -13.81 4.10
CA ALA A 372 19.97 -15.02 4.66
C ALA A 372 18.44 -15.00 4.71
N VAL A 373 17.82 -13.83 4.69
CA VAL A 373 16.37 -13.64 4.75
C VAL A 373 15.73 -13.67 3.36
N ASN A 374 16.39 -13.09 2.37
CA ASN A 374 15.85 -12.85 1.03
C ASN A 374 15.41 -14.14 0.34
N GLY A 375 14.18 -14.16 -0.18
CA GLY A 375 13.57 -15.28 -0.89
C GLY A 375 13.15 -16.47 0.00
N ARG A 376 13.26 -16.36 1.33
CA ARG A 376 12.98 -17.47 2.28
C ARG A 376 11.74 -17.25 3.14
N GLY A 377 11.05 -16.13 2.95
CA GLY A 377 9.82 -15.79 3.68
C GLY A 377 8.61 -16.61 3.23
N ALA A 378 7.65 -16.83 4.13
CA ALA A 378 6.33 -17.37 3.79
C ALA A 378 5.47 -16.35 3.01
N CYS A 379 5.82 -15.06 3.08
CA CYS A 379 5.23 -13.95 2.32
C CYS A 379 6.35 -12.98 1.92
N SER A 380 6.00 -11.88 1.24
CA SER A 380 6.96 -10.88 0.74
C SER A 380 7.46 -9.89 1.80
N HIS A 381 6.94 -9.95 3.05
CA HIS A 381 7.33 -9.01 4.10
C HIS A 381 8.83 -9.01 4.41
N PRO A 382 9.50 -10.17 4.58
CA PRO A 382 10.95 -10.19 4.78
C PRO A 382 11.74 -9.62 3.61
N ASP A 383 11.35 -9.94 2.38
CA ASP A 383 12.04 -9.47 1.17
C ASP A 383 11.88 -7.97 0.99
N GLY A 384 10.68 -7.43 1.27
CA GLY A 384 10.43 -6.00 1.24
C GLY A 384 11.25 -5.24 2.27
N THR A 385 11.30 -5.73 3.52
CA THR A 385 12.12 -5.14 4.59
C THR A 385 13.60 -5.16 4.23
N THR A 386 14.07 -6.26 3.67
CA THR A 386 15.48 -6.40 3.21
C THR A 386 15.82 -5.38 2.13
N ARG A 387 14.95 -5.22 1.13
CA ARG A 387 15.12 -4.26 0.04
C ARG A 387 15.16 -2.82 0.55
N PHE A 388 14.25 -2.46 1.45
CA PHE A 388 14.21 -1.16 2.11
C PHE A 388 15.55 -0.83 2.81
N VAL A 389 16.08 -1.75 3.62
CA VAL A 389 17.33 -1.56 4.34
C VAL A 389 18.53 -1.51 3.40
N LEU A 390 18.66 -2.46 2.48
CA LEU A 390 19.83 -2.53 1.59
C LEU A 390 19.91 -1.32 0.65
N SER A 391 18.79 -0.88 0.08
CA SER A 391 18.79 0.32 -0.76
C SER A 391 19.18 1.59 0.02
N ALA A 392 18.82 1.67 1.29
CA ALA A 392 19.28 2.77 2.15
C ALA A 392 20.81 2.77 2.35
N LEU A 393 21.40 1.60 2.56
CA LEU A 393 22.85 1.46 2.69
C LEU A 393 23.62 1.82 1.41
N GLU A 394 22.94 1.73 0.24
CA GLU A 394 23.49 2.11 -1.05
C GLU A 394 23.32 3.61 -1.33
N VAL A 395 22.19 4.21 -0.96
CA VAL A 395 21.93 5.63 -1.23
C VAL A 395 22.64 6.54 -0.22
N PHE A 396 22.62 6.17 1.07
CA PHE A 396 23.20 7.00 2.15
C PHE A 396 24.63 6.60 2.52
N THR A 397 25.49 6.43 1.52
CA THR A 397 26.88 5.95 1.72
C THR A 397 27.74 6.86 2.56
N GLU A 398 27.58 8.18 2.45
CA GLU A 398 28.35 9.15 3.24
C GLU A 398 27.95 9.08 4.72
N ASP A 399 26.67 9.02 5.02
CA ASP A 399 26.17 8.84 6.38
C ASP A 399 26.57 7.49 6.96
N LEU A 400 26.51 6.44 6.13
CA LEU A 400 26.97 5.12 6.53
C LEU A 400 28.46 5.14 6.94
N ALA A 401 29.30 5.76 6.12
CA ALA A 401 30.71 5.91 6.42
C ALA A 401 30.92 6.72 7.73
N ALA A 402 30.18 7.80 7.92
CA ALA A 402 30.25 8.60 9.13
C ALA A 402 29.88 7.80 10.39
N HIS A 403 28.81 7.01 10.35
CA HIS A 403 28.44 6.16 11.46
C HIS A 403 29.42 5.01 11.71
N VAL A 404 29.91 4.37 10.66
CA VAL A 404 30.83 3.22 10.77
C VAL A 404 32.20 3.64 11.28
N PHE A 405 32.75 4.78 10.81
CA PHE A 405 34.11 5.19 11.13
C PHE A 405 34.22 6.29 12.20
N HIS A 406 33.14 7.07 12.40
CA HIS A 406 33.12 8.18 13.35
C HIS A 406 31.99 8.07 14.39
N SER A 407 31.26 6.96 14.38
CA SER A 407 30.16 6.64 15.31
C SER A 407 28.93 7.56 15.21
N THR A 408 28.91 8.54 14.32
CA THR A 408 27.78 9.48 14.16
C THR A 408 27.91 10.27 12.86
N CYS A 409 26.79 10.59 12.24
CA CYS A 409 26.73 11.59 11.16
C CYS A 409 26.49 13.03 11.68
N GLY A 410 26.36 13.22 13.01
CA GLY A 410 26.12 14.52 13.62
C GLY A 410 24.69 15.05 13.50
N ARG A 411 23.77 14.33 12.84
CA ARG A 411 22.37 14.73 12.66
C ARG A 411 21.44 14.00 13.64
N PRO A 412 20.40 14.68 14.18
CA PRO A 412 19.40 14.03 15.02
C PRO A 412 18.46 13.15 14.20
N VAL A 413 17.81 12.19 14.82
CA VAL A 413 16.69 11.45 14.26
C VAL A 413 15.40 12.20 14.60
N ARG A 414 14.66 12.67 13.60
CA ARG A 414 13.50 13.55 13.78
C ARG A 414 12.15 12.87 13.61
N GLY A 415 12.11 11.61 13.21
CA GLY A 415 10.86 10.90 12.97
C GLY A 415 10.17 11.34 11.69
N MET A 416 10.92 11.62 10.63
CA MET A 416 10.36 12.05 9.34
C MET A 416 9.57 10.96 8.65
N LEU A 417 9.96 9.72 8.80
CA LEU A 417 9.19 8.60 8.28
C LEU A 417 8.06 8.28 9.26
N PRO A 418 6.78 8.25 8.79
CA PRO A 418 5.64 8.03 9.65
C PRO A 418 5.65 6.64 10.29
N LEU A 419 5.29 6.59 11.56
CA LEU A 419 4.96 5.35 12.28
C LEU A 419 3.54 5.49 12.82
N PRO A 420 2.83 4.37 13.09
CA PRO A 420 1.58 4.44 13.82
C PRO A 420 1.81 5.17 15.14
N GLU A 421 0.87 6.03 15.53
CA GLU A 421 0.86 6.54 16.89
C GLU A 421 0.73 5.32 17.80
N GLY A 422 1.78 5.06 18.60
CA GLY A 422 1.72 3.97 19.57
C GLY A 422 0.56 4.24 20.52
N PRO A 423 -0.09 3.20 21.10
CA PRO A 423 -0.87 3.43 22.30
C PRO A 423 0.09 4.20 23.23
N GLU A 424 -0.39 5.33 23.79
CA GLU A 424 0.34 6.03 24.86
C GLU A 424 0.94 4.93 25.71
N VAL A 425 2.27 4.91 25.84
CA VAL A 425 2.95 3.92 26.67
C VAL A 425 2.41 4.19 28.06
N ALA A 426 1.31 3.53 28.40
CA ALA A 426 0.86 3.44 29.78
C ALA A 426 2.11 2.94 30.48
N GLU A 427 2.67 3.79 31.33
CA GLU A 427 3.91 3.55 32.07
C GLU A 427 3.97 2.08 32.40
N ALA A 428 4.94 1.37 31.81
CA ALA A 428 5.10 -0.04 32.05
C ALA A 428 5.27 -0.12 33.58
N LYS A 429 4.20 -0.50 34.27
CA LYS A 429 4.27 -0.85 35.69
C LYS A 429 5.33 -1.93 35.72
N GLN A 430 6.55 -1.57 36.13
CA GLN A 430 7.58 -2.52 36.40
C GLN A 430 7.00 -3.53 37.39
N ILE A 431 6.73 -4.73 36.88
CA ILE A 431 6.43 -5.87 37.74
C ILE A 431 7.77 -6.14 38.45
N MET A 432 7.91 -5.57 39.65
CA MET A 432 8.98 -5.93 40.53
C MET A 432 8.68 -7.33 41.04
N VAL A 433 9.39 -8.30 40.47
CA VAL A 433 9.38 -9.69 41.00
C VAL A 433 10.24 -9.67 42.27
N ASP A 434 9.60 -9.78 43.40
CA ASP A 434 10.28 -9.95 44.69
C ASP A 434 10.81 -11.42 44.76
N TRP A 435 12.04 -11.59 44.34
CA TRP A 435 12.74 -12.87 44.34
C TRP A 435 12.95 -13.46 45.75
N ALA A 436 12.69 -12.71 46.81
CA ALA A 436 12.77 -13.17 48.19
C ALA A 436 11.51 -13.95 48.64
N ARG A 437 10.46 -13.96 47.83
CA ARG A 437 9.19 -14.64 48.12
C ARG A 437 8.90 -15.85 47.19
N CYS A 438 9.81 -16.24 46.34
CA CYS A 438 9.80 -17.53 45.59
C CYS A 438 10.67 -18.60 46.29
#